data_30327e13deb8e7591e73a2ebd1992deb
#
_entry.id   30327e13deb8e7591e73a2ebd1992deb
#
_cell.length_a   1.000
_cell.length_b   1.000
_cell.length_c   1.000
_cell.angle_alpha   90.00
_cell.angle_beta   90.00
_cell.angle_gamma   90.00
#
_symmetry.space_group_name_H-M   'P 1'
#
loop_
_entity.id
_entity.type
_entity.pdbx_description
1 polymer ?
#
loop_
_entity_poly.entity_id
_entity_poly.type
_entity_poly.pdbx_seq_one_letter_code
_entity_poly.pdbx_strand_id
1 'polypeptide(L)'
;MKRRVARILEVENVPPQRVLAVTFTRVAAEDLHRELLSLGVPGANALNGRTLHSLAMTILMRQHVLAALGRVPRPLNEFELEPLLSDLSGVHGTKHQRRRMIRAYGAAWARLQTQQPGFARTPTEQAFVDDLLAWLVLHEAMLIDEVIPHLYQYLSTNPGVPEHTEYSHTLIDEYQDLNRAEQDVLGYLGRQGAICIIGDDDQSIYSFKHAHPDGIRQWHTLHATDDHSIEECRRCPTTVVRMANALVARNVDRIQGRAMVERAANGPGEVVVRQYPSADSEASAVASKITQLIQAGVHPREIIVLAQRATFAGPIFERLRAQGIPTKSYYAETELDTMEAQERFAILKLLLNNEDRVALRWLLGRGHTSWRASQYARLMQRMRNEGTSPWVMLTRMAAGEITIPHTATLIDRFAVIRNEIASLDAAADLDHFIQLWLPVDPTTHLLQEAVARVRQDTNTTAELFDALYAAITQPEIPLEVSEVRVMSLHKSKGLSSPYVFIVGCVEGLMPGRPDPEMTPAERLAKLQEDRRLFYVGITRVKADPPHRLGYLALTYARTMDAAAAFRSQIAPVAVVGRVAQLQASRFIAEMAPHAPVAVYNTPL
;
A
#
# COMPACT_ATOMS: atom_id res chain seq x y z
N MET A 1 -15.86 13.71 -7.41
CA MET A 1 -16.71 12.55 -7.06
C MET A 1 -17.94 12.93 -6.24
N LYS A 2 -17.86 13.50 -5.04
CA LYS A 2 -18.94 13.81 -4.07
C LYS A 2 -20.18 14.46 -4.67
N ARG A 3 -20.01 15.60 -5.38
CA ARG A 3 -21.13 16.31 -6.02
C ARG A 3 -21.83 15.49 -7.11
N ARG A 4 -21.09 14.63 -7.81
CA ARG A 4 -21.70 13.73 -8.81
C ARG A 4 -22.53 12.64 -8.13
N VAL A 5 -22.00 12.05 -7.06
CA VAL A 5 -22.75 11.07 -6.26
C VAL A 5 -24.01 11.69 -5.66
N ALA A 6 -23.90 12.88 -5.02
CA ALA A 6 -25.09 13.59 -4.49
C ALA A 6 -26.13 13.81 -5.58
N ARG A 7 -25.74 14.30 -6.75
CA ARG A 7 -26.66 14.49 -7.89
C ARG A 7 -27.34 13.18 -8.33
N ILE A 8 -26.58 12.07 -8.42
CA ILE A 8 -27.14 10.77 -8.82
C ILE A 8 -28.22 10.32 -7.83
N LEU A 9 -27.96 10.47 -6.53
CA LEU A 9 -28.89 10.05 -5.49
C LEU A 9 -30.10 10.99 -5.36
N GLU A 10 -29.88 12.32 -5.37
CA GLU A 10 -30.92 13.31 -5.09
C GLU A 10 -31.73 13.72 -6.31
N VAL A 11 -31.09 13.88 -7.46
CA VAL A 11 -31.72 14.43 -8.67
C VAL A 11 -32.14 13.31 -9.63
N GLU A 12 -31.25 12.35 -9.83
CA GLU A 12 -31.51 11.23 -10.74
C GLU A 12 -32.30 10.11 -10.04
N ASN A 13 -32.47 10.18 -8.70
CA ASN A 13 -33.20 9.23 -7.83
C ASN A 13 -32.74 7.77 -8.01
N VAL A 14 -31.44 7.56 -8.22
CA VAL A 14 -30.88 6.23 -8.37
C VAL A 14 -30.73 5.57 -7.00
N PRO A 15 -31.19 4.33 -6.80
CA PRO A 15 -30.98 3.61 -5.54
C PRO A 15 -29.49 3.51 -5.19
N PRO A 16 -29.08 3.79 -3.94
CA PRO A 16 -27.66 3.79 -3.54
C PRO A 16 -26.92 2.48 -3.87
N GLN A 17 -27.61 1.34 -3.80
CA GLN A 17 -27.07 0.02 -4.10
C GLN A 17 -26.68 -0.16 -5.57
N ARG A 18 -27.24 0.67 -6.46
CA ARG A 18 -26.92 0.69 -7.90
C ARG A 18 -25.82 1.68 -8.26
N VAL A 19 -25.24 2.35 -7.25
CA VAL A 19 -24.13 3.29 -7.41
C VAL A 19 -22.88 2.68 -6.81
N LEU A 20 -21.89 2.39 -7.64
CA LEU A 20 -20.56 1.94 -7.22
C LEU A 20 -19.62 3.15 -7.18
N ALA A 21 -19.05 3.43 -6.01
CA ALA A 21 -17.98 4.43 -5.85
C ALA A 21 -16.69 3.72 -5.42
N VAL A 22 -15.72 3.68 -6.31
CA VAL A 22 -14.41 3.05 -6.06
C VAL A 22 -13.37 4.13 -5.82
N THR A 23 -12.64 3.99 -4.72
CA THR A 23 -11.51 4.84 -4.37
C THR A 23 -10.25 3.98 -4.22
N PHE A 24 -9.08 4.62 -4.34
CA PHE A 24 -7.82 3.89 -4.24
C PHE A 24 -7.49 3.47 -2.80
N THR A 25 -7.95 4.24 -1.79
CA THR A 25 -7.70 3.96 -0.37
C THR A 25 -9.00 3.86 0.41
N ARG A 26 -8.98 3.12 1.53
CA ARG A 26 -10.12 3.00 2.45
C ARG A 26 -10.46 4.35 3.09
N VAL A 27 -9.44 5.14 3.50
CA VAL A 27 -9.65 6.49 4.05
C VAL A 27 -10.39 7.38 3.06
N ALA A 28 -10.05 7.33 1.77
CA ALA A 28 -10.78 8.09 0.76
C ALA A 28 -12.23 7.62 0.61
N ALA A 29 -12.51 6.33 0.77
CA ALA A 29 -13.87 5.78 0.77
C ALA A 29 -14.65 6.24 2.01
N GLU A 30 -14.06 6.17 3.19
CA GLU A 30 -14.65 6.64 4.45
C GLU A 30 -14.89 8.16 4.44
N ASP A 31 -13.95 8.94 3.89
CA ASP A 31 -14.08 10.39 3.75
C ASP A 31 -15.23 10.76 2.80
N LEU A 32 -15.33 10.06 1.67
CA LEU A 32 -16.47 10.21 0.75
C LEU A 32 -17.80 9.96 1.48
N HIS A 33 -17.87 8.88 2.24
CA HIS A 33 -19.08 8.52 2.99
C HIS A 33 -19.42 9.57 4.05
N ARG A 34 -18.44 9.97 4.87
CA ARG A 34 -18.60 11.01 5.93
C ARG A 34 -19.09 12.34 5.35
N GLU A 35 -18.50 12.76 4.22
CA GLU A 35 -18.89 14.01 3.58
C GLU A 35 -20.29 13.97 2.96
N LEU A 36 -20.70 12.86 2.37
CA LEU A 36 -22.06 12.70 1.86
C LEU A 36 -23.09 12.73 3.00
N LEU A 37 -22.77 12.09 4.13
CA LEU A 37 -23.59 12.20 5.33
C LEU A 37 -23.67 13.65 5.85
N SER A 38 -22.56 14.37 5.89
CA SER A 38 -22.50 15.75 6.35
C SER A 38 -23.30 16.71 5.47
N LEU A 39 -23.45 16.40 4.19
CA LEU A 39 -24.28 17.16 3.25
C LEU A 39 -25.78 16.80 3.34
N GLY A 40 -26.15 15.83 4.18
CA GLY A 40 -27.54 15.39 4.33
C GLY A 40 -28.09 14.65 3.12
N VAL A 41 -27.25 14.08 2.27
CA VAL A 41 -27.64 13.38 1.05
C VAL A 41 -28.48 12.14 1.39
N PRO A 42 -29.74 12.04 0.94
CA PRO A 42 -30.60 10.88 1.20
C PRO A 42 -29.96 9.59 0.66
N GLY A 43 -29.95 8.54 1.50
CA GLY A 43 -29.40 7.24 1.11
C GLY A 43 -27.86 7.15 1.16
N ALA A 44 -27.15 8.20 1.55
CA ALA A 44 -25.68 8.18 1.67
C ALA A 44 -25.17 7.09 2.62
N ASN A 45 -25.94 6.75 3.66
CA ASN A 45 -25.63 5.66 4.59
C ASN A 45 -25.62 4.26 3.96
N ALA A 46 -26.32 4.09 2.86
CA ALA A 46 -26.37 2.83 2.10
C ALA A 46 -25.41 2.80 0.91
N LEU A 47 -24.69 3.89 0.65
CA LEU A 47 -23.68 3.94 -0.41
C LEU A 47 -22.41 3.18 0.04
N ASN A 48 -22.04 2.20 -0.72
CA ASN A 48 -20.82 1.42 -0.48
C ASN A 48 -19.63 2.05 -1.22
N GLY A 49 -19.03 3.10 -0.62
CA GLY A 49 -17.68 3.50 -1.02
C GLY A 49 -16.67 2.44 -0.55
N ARG A 50 -15.88 1.88 -1.45
CA ARG A 50 -14.91 0.82 -1.09
C ARG A 50 -13.70 0.83 -2.01
N THR A 51 -12.64 0.16 -1.56
CA THR A 51 -11.51 -0.15 -2.45
C THR A 51 -11.88 -1.29 -3.38
N LEU A 52 -11.25 -1.33 -4.57
CA LEU A 52 -11.53 -2.40 -5.54
C LEU A 52 -11.22 -3.79 -4.99
N HIS A 53 -10.14 -3.97 -4.24
CA HIS A 53 -9.80 -5.26 -3.61
C HIS A 53 -10.87 -5.70 -2.61
N SER A 54 -11.39 -4.78 -1.78
CA SER A 54 -12.49 -5.09 -0.85
C SER A 54 -13.77 -5.50 -1.60
N LEU A 55 -14.08 -4.80 -2.69
CA LEU A 55 -15.22 -5.17 -3.57
C LEU A 55 -15.00 -6.55 -4.19
N ALA A 56 -13.81 -6.80 -4.75
CA ALA A 56 -13.47 -8.07 -5.37
C ALA A 56 -13.61 -9.24 -4.38
N MET A 57 -13.09 -9.09 -3.16
CA MET A 57 -13.25 -10.08 -2.11
C MET A 57 -14.74 -10.35 -1.81
N THR A 58 -15.56 -9.31 -1.69
CA THR A 58 -17.00 -9.46 -1.45
C THR A 58 -17.69 -10.21 -2.58
N ILE A 59 -17.34 -9.94 -3.83
CA ILE A 59 -17.93 -10.65 -4.99
C ILE A 59 -17.45 -12.10 -5.04
N LEU A 60 -16.14 -12.35 -4.86
CA LEU A 60 -15.55 -13.67 -4.90
C LEU A 60 -16.09 -14.60 -3.79
N MET A 61 -16.60 -14.04 -2.68
CA MET A 61 -17.22 -14.82 -1.59
C MET A 61 -18.70 -15.16 -1.84
N ARG A 62 -19.32 -14.67 -2.91
CA ARG A 62 -20.70 -15.02 -3.26
C ARG A 62 -20.79 -16.49 -3.63
N GLN A 63 -21.81 -17.20 -3.15
CA GLN A 63 -21.94 -18.66 -3.35
C GLN A 63 -21.86 -19.09 -4.83
N HIS A 64 -22.53 -18.35 -5.72
CA HIS A 64 -22.50 -18.67 -7.15
C HIS A 64 -21.12 -18.43 -7.79
N VAL A 65 -20.36 -17.46 -7.28
CA VAL A 65 -18.99 -17.17 -7.75
C VAL A 65 -18.02 -18.23 -7.23
N LEU A 66 -18.15 -18.62 -5.96
CA LEU A 66 -17.38 -19.73 -5.38
C LEU A 66 -17.64 -21.04 -6.13
N ALA A 67 -18.90 -21.31 -6.50
CA ALA A 67 -19.26 -22.50 -7.29
C ALA A 67 -18.64 -22.46 -8.70
N ALA A 68 -18.55 -21.29 -9.33
CA ALA A 68 -17.97 -21.13 -10.65
C ALA A 68 -16.43 -21.24 -10.65
N LEU A 69 -15.76 -20.73 -9.63
CA LEU A 69 -14.30 -20.70 -9.54
C LEU A 69 -13.71 -21.91 -8.79
N GLY A 70 -14.49 -22.56 -7.93
CA GLY A 70 -14.06 -23.72 -7.15
C GLY A 70 -12.97 -23.42 -6.11
N ARG A 71 -12.77 -22.15 -5.74
CA ARG A 71 -11.69 -21.72 -4.84
C ARG A 71 -12.15 -20.59 -3.91
N VAL A 72 -11.90 -20.77 -2.61
CA VAL A 72 -12.18 -19.73 -1.61
C VAL A 72 -11.12 -18.64 -1.68
N PRO A 73 -11.50 -17.36 -1.71
CA PRO A 73 -10.54 -16.25 -1.69
C PRO A 73 -9.98 -16.07 -0.26
N ARG A 74 -8.81 -16.65 -0.01
CA ARG A 74 -8.04 -16.49 1.23
C ARG A 74 -6.65 -15.95 0.88
N PRO A 75 -6.46 -14.61 0.81
CA PRO A 75 -5.16 -14.02 0.48
C PRO A 75 -4.12 -14.29 1.56
N LEU A 76 -2.88 -14.54 1.12
CA LEU A 76 -1.73 -14.67 1.99
C LEU A 76 -1.29 -13.30 2.49
N ASN A 77 -0.96 -13.22 3.79
CA ASN A 77 -0.15 -12.12 4.31
C ASN A 77 1.33 -12.29 3.90
N GLU A 78 2.11 -11.22 3.88
CA GLU A 78 3.52 -11.26 3.47
C GLU A 78 4.34 -12.30 4.29
N PHE A 79 4.11 -12.39 5.60
CA PHE A 79 4.81 -13.35 6.45
C PHE A 79 4.44 -14.81 6.14
N GLU A 80 3.23 -15.07 5.64
CA GLU A 80 2.76 -16.40 5.26
C GLU A 80 3.40 -16.94 3.97
N LEU A 81 4.13 -16.09 3.23
CA LEU A 81 4.95 -16.53 2.10
C LEU A 81 6.17 -17.38 2.54
N GLU A 82 6.61 -17.28 3.80
CA GLU A 82 7.79 -18.00 4.27
C GLU A 82 7.68 -19.54 4.14
N PRO A 83 6.63 -20.19 4.64
CA PRO A 83 6.45 -21.63 4.44
C PRO A 83 6.24 -22.01 2.98
N LEU A 84 5.51 -21.21 2.19
CA LEU A 84 5.35 -21.43 0.76
C LEU A 84 6.72 -21.46 0.06
N LEU A 85 7.55 -20.44 0.29
CA LEU A 85 8.90 -20.37 -0.27
C LEU A 85 9.78 -21.53 0.18
N SER A 86 9.60 -22.04 1.39
CA SER A 86 10.32 -23.20 1.90
C SER A 86 9.86 -24.50 1.24
N ASP A 87 8.55 -24.69 1.08
CA ASP A 87 7.99 -25.89 0.47
C ASP A 87 8.35 -26.01 -1.02
N LEU A 88 8.49 -24.89 -1.72
CA LEU A 88 8.96 -24.84 -3.11
C LEU A 88 10.51 -24.89 -3.27
N SER A 89 11.26 -25.20 -2.19
CA SER A 89 12.75 -25.09 -2.20
C SER A 89 13.49 -26.15 -3.00
N GLY A 90 12.87 -27.28 -3.31
CA GLY A 90 13.58 -28.45 -3.85
C GLY A 90 14.20 -28.28 -5.24
N VAL A 91 13.51 -27.57 -6.16
CA VAL A 91 13.90 -27.50 -7.58
C VAL A 91 13.93 -26.07 -8.17
N HIS A 92 13.49 -25.05 -7.42
CA HIS A 92 13.27 -23.70 -7.94
C HIS A 92 14.31 -22.67 -7.46
N GLY A 93 15.55 -23.07 -7.25
CA GLY A 93 16.66 -22.18 -6.92
C GLY A 93 16.60 -21.60 -5.50
N THR A 94 17.23 -20.45 -5.30
CA THR A 94 17.31 -19.78 -3.99
C THR A 94 15.96 -19.14 -3.59
N LYS A 95 15.78 -18.86 -2.29
CA LYS A 95 14.62 -18.14 -1.77
C LYS A 95 14.40 -16.80 -2.47
N HIS A 96 15.50 -16.07 -2.76
CA HIS A 96 15.44 -14.80 -3.49
C HIS A 96 14.91 -14.98 -4.92
N GLN A 97 15.37 -16.01 -5.63
CA GLN A 97 14.89 -16.32 -6.99
C GLN A 97 13.40 -16.68 -6.98
N ARG A 98 12.94 -17.50 -6.02
CA ARG A 98 11.52 -17.84 -5.89
C ARG A 98 10.65 -16.62 -5.59
N ARG A 99 11.07 -15.71 -4.69
CA ARG A 99 10.37 -14.43 -4.48
C ARG A 99 10.32 -13.57 -5.75
N ARG A 100 11.41 -13.54 -6.51
CA ARG A 100 11.44 -12.82 -7.80
C ARG A 100 10.45 -13.41 -8.80
N MET A 101 10.34 -14.74 -8.87
CA MET A 101 9.36 -15.42 -9.74
C MET A 101 7.91 -15.15 -9.31
N ILE A 102 7.60 -15.17 -8.02
CA ILE A 102 6.26 -14.78 -7.50
C ILE A 102 5.92 -13.35 -7.94
N ARG A 103 6.84 -12.41 -7.76
CA ARG A 103 6.63 -11.01 -8.17
C ARG A 103 6.43 -10.86 -9.69
N ALA A 104 7.20 -11.60 -10.48
CA ALA A 104 7.05 -11.61 -11.93
C ALA A 104 5.68 -12.16 -12.36
N TYR A 105 5.18 -13.16 -11.65
CA TYR A 105 3.86 -13.73 -11.88
C TYR A 105 2.74 -12.75 -11.49
N GLY A 106 2.84 -12.09 -10.34
CA GLY A 106 1.93 -11.00 -9.95
C GLY A 106 1.91 -9.85 -10.97
N ALA A 107 3.08 -9.47 -11.49
CA ALA A 107 3.19 -8.46 -12.54
C ALA A 107 2.46 -8.88 -13.83
N ALA A 108 2.58 -10.13 -14.21
CA ALA A 108 1.91 -10.65 -15.39
C ALA A 108 0.38 -10.70 -15.21
N TRP A 109 -0.09 -11.06 -14.04
CA TRP A 109 -1.52 -10.98 -13.70
C TRP A 109 -2.07 -9.55 -13.78
N ALA A 110 -1.40 -8.61 -13.15
CA ALA A 110 -1.79 -7.21 -13.17
C ALA A 110 -1.90 -6.62 -14.58
N ARG A 111 -1.08 -7.15 -15.51
CA ARG A 111 -1.05 -6.76 -16.93
C ARG A 111 -1.92 -7.63 -17.84
N LEU A 112 -2.64 -8.61 -17.30
CA LEU A 112 -3.40 -9.62 -18.03
C LEU A 112 -2.57 -10.41 -19.06
N GLN A 113 -1.32 -10.71 -18.70
CA GLN A 113 -0.36 -11.42 -19.58
C GLN A 113 -0.27 -12.92 -19.30
N THR A 114 -0.91 -13.45 -18.27
CA THR A 114 -0.82 -14.86 -17.86
C THR A 114 -1.39 -15.84 -18.87
N GLN A 115 -2.26 -15.38 -19.75
CA GLN A 115 -2.85 -16.19 -20.81
C GLN A 115 -2.20 -15.97 -22.17
N GLN A 116 -1.20 -15.11 -22.26
CA GLN A 116 -0.50 -14.86 -23.52
C GLN A 116 0.56 -15.94 -23.77
N PRO A 117 0.77 -16.37 -25.02
CA PRO A 117 1.87 -17.27 -25.37
C PRO A 117 3.22 -16.71 -24.91
N GLY A 118 4.00 -17.53 -24.20
CA GLY A 118 5.33 -17.14 -23.71
C GLY A 118 5.34 -16.40 -22.38
N PHE A 119 4.24 -16.42 -21.62
CA PHE A 119 4.21 -15.89 -20.25
C PHE A 119 5.27 -16.58 -19.36
N ALA A 120 5.26 -17.90 -19.26
CA ALA A 120 6.37 -18.68 -18.70
C ALA A 120 7.36 -18.95 -19.84
N ARG A 121 8.44 -18.17 -19.88
CA ARG A 121 9.38 -18.18 -21.02
C ARG A 121 10.24 -19.45 -21.10
N THR A 122 10.40 -20.12 -19.98
CA THR A 122 11.23 -21.32 -19.86
C THR A 122 10.47 -22.46 -19.19
N PRO A 123 10.84 -23.74 -19.45
CA PRO A 123 10.27 -24.89 -18.74
C PRO A 123 10.41 -24.77 -17.20
N THR A 124 11.49 -24.17 -16.73
CA THR A 124 11.72 -23.94 -15.29
C THR A 124 10.72 -22.94 -14.70
N GLU A 125 10.43 -21.85 -15.41
CA GLU A 125 9.42 -20.87 -14.98
C GLU A 125 8.02 -21.49 -15.00
N GLN A 126 7.70 -22.32 -16.00
CA GLN A 126 6.42 -23.03 -16.06
C GLN A 126 6.28 -24.01 -14.89
N ALA A 127 7.30 -24.83 -14.64
CA ALA A 127 7.29 -25.75 -13.50
C ALA A 127 7.12 -25.03 -12.16
N PHE A 128 7.74 -23.84 -12.00
CA PHE A 128 7.53 -23.02 -10.81
C PHE A 128 6.10 -22.55 -10.67
N VAL A 129 5.48 -22.06 -11.75
CA VAL A 129 4.09 -21.60 -11.75
C VAL A 129 3.14 -22.76 -11.42
N ASP A 130 3.36 -23.94 -12.01
CA ASP A 130 2.55 -25.13 -11.76
C ASP A 130 2.62 -25.55 -10.29
N ASP A 131 3.82 -25.59 -9.71
CA ASP A 131 4.03 -25.94 -8.30
C ASP A 131 3.47 -24.86 -7.35
N LEU A 132 3.61 -23.58 -7.70
CA LEU A 132 3.02 -22.47 -6.95
C LEU A 132 1.50 -22.58 -6.89
N LEU A 133 0.86 -22.78 -8.05
CA LEU A 133 -0.60 -22.92 -8.12
C LEU A 133 -1.07 -24.18 -7.40
N ALA A 134 -0.36 -25.31 -7.54
CA ALA A 134 -0.66 -26.54 -6.82
C ALA A 134 -0.59 -26.36 -5.31
N TRP A 135 0.42 -25.59 -4.82
CA TRP A 135 0.53 -25.26 -3.40
C TRP A 135 -0.64 -24.40 -2.92
N LEU A 136 -0.99 -23.34 -3.67
CA LEU A 136 -2.07 -22.43 -3.35
C LEU A 136 -3.44 -23.13 -3.31
N VAL A 137 -3.71 -23.97 -4.30
CA VAL A 137 -4.95 -24.79 -4.36
C VAL A 137 -5.01 -25.74 -3.17
N LEU A 138 -3.91 -26.45 -2.88
CA LEU A 138 -3.85 -27.40 -1.76
C LEU A 138 -4.09 -26.74 -0.40
N HIS A 139 -3.61 -25.52 -0.21
CA HIS A 139 -3.77 -24.77 1.03
C HIS A 139 -5.05 -23.90 1.05
N GLU A 140 -5.88 -23.98 0.02
CA GLU A 140 -7.09 -23.15 -0.12
C GLU A 140 -6.77 -21.66 0.02
N ALA A 141 -5.67 -21.23 -0.61
CA ALA A 141 -5.11 -19.89 -0.47
C ALA A 141 -4.88 -19.24 -1.82
N MET A 142 -4.68 -17.94 -1.83
CA MET A 142 -4.27 -17.18 -3.02
C MET A 142 -3.25 -16.10 -2.65
N LEU A 143 -2.46 -15.65 -3.61
CA LEU A 143 -1.69 -14.43 -3.46
C LEU A 143 -2.65 -13.22 -3.52
N ILE A 144 -2.29 -12.12 -2.88
CA ILE A 144 -3.09 -10.90 -2.97
C ILE A 144 -3.22 -10.42 -4.43
N ASP A 145 -2.16 -10.63 -5.22
CA ASP A 145 -2.13 -10.27 -6.64
C ASP A 145 -3.03 -11.15 -7.51
N GLU A 146 -3.57 -12.27 -7.00
CA GLU A 146 -4.53 -13.12 -7.72
C GLU A 146 -5.98 -12.63 -7.59
N VAL A 147 -6.31 -11.84 -6.57
CA VAL A 147 -7.70 -11.48 -6.24
C VAL A 147 -8.41 -10.81 -7.43
N ILE A 148 -7.79 -9.79 -8.01
CA ILE A 148 -8.36 -9.06 -9.14
C ILE A 148 -8.41 -9.91 -10.42
N PRO A 149 -7.34 -10.62 -10.81
CA PRO A 149 -7.36 -11.55 -11.95
C PRO A 149 -8.40 -12.68 -11.84
N HIS A 150 -8.65 -13.20 -10.65
CA HIS A 150 -9.72 -14.18 -10.46
C HIS A 150 -11.11 -13.57 -10.70
N LEU A 151 -11.35 -12.37 -10.19
CA LEU A 151 -12.60 -11.65 -10.49
C LEU A 151 -12.70 -11.32 -11.99
N TYR A 152 -11.61 -10.88 -12.62
CA TYR A 152 -11.54 -10.66 -14.07
C TYR A 152 -11.90 -11.93 -14.83
N GLN A 153 -11.29 -13.06 -14.49
CA GLN A 153 -11.56 -14.36 -15.12
C GLN A 153 -13.05 -14.71 -15.01
N TYR A 154 -13.61 -14.60 -13.81
CA TYR A 154 -15.03 -14.86 -13.58
C TYR A 154 -15.93 -14.00 -14.46
N LEU A 155 -15.72 -12.68 -14.46
CA LEU A 155 -16.55 -11.74 -15.23
C LEU A 155 -16.38 -11.92 -16.74
N SER A 156 -15.16 -12.16 -17.22
CA SER A 156 -14.87 -12.28 -18.67
C SER A 156 -15.39 -13.58 -19.27
N THR A 157 -15.40 -14.68 -18.51
CA THR A 157 -15.85 -16.00 -18.98
C THR A 157 -17.33 -16.27 -18.78
N ASN A 158 -18.03 -15.42 -18.00
CA ASN A 158 -19.43 -15.59 -17.67
C ASN A 158 -20.27 -14.36 -18.06
N PRO A 159 -20.62 -14.17 -19.34
CA PRO A 159 -21.24 -12.92 -19.84
C PRO A 159 -22.63 -12.63 -19.28
N GLY A 160 -23.31 -13.60 -18.71
CA GLY A 160 -24.68 -13.49 -18.18
C GLY A 160 -24.79 -13.31 -16.68
N VAL A 161 -23.69 -13.08 -15.96
CA VAL A 161 -23.73 -12.98 -14.49
C VAL A 161 -24.35 -11.67 -14.01
N PRO A 162 -25.01 -11.68 -12.83
CA PRO A 162 -25.72 -10.52 -12.30
C PRO A 162 -24.80 -9.31 -12.04
N GLU A 163 -23.53 -9.56 -11.75
CA GLU A 163 -22.54 -8.51 -11.51
C GLU A 163 -22.39 -7.53 -12.68
N HIS A 164 -22.64 -7.95 -13.91
CA HIS A 164 -22.59 -7.09 -15.10
C HIS A 164 -23.72 -6.04 -15.15
N THR A 165 -24.79 -6.23 -14.40
CA THR A 165 -25.97 -5.35 -14.38
C THR A 165 -26.25 -4.77 -12.99
N GLU A 166 -25.38 -5.07 -12.02
CA GLU A 166 -25.58 -4.66 -10.62
C GLU A 166 -25.55 -3.14 -10.46
N TYR A 167 -24.66 -2.47 -11.20
CA TYR A 167 -24.48 -1.02 -11.08
C TYR A 167 -24.97 -0.26 -12.30
N SER A 168 -25.76 0.79 -12.08
CA SER A 168 -26.17 1.72 -13.13
C SER A 168 -25.22 2.92 -13.24
N HIS A 169 -24.44 3.19 -12.17
CA HIS A 169 -23.40 4.22 -12.15
C HIS A 169 -22.16 3.69 -11.45
N THR A 170 -21.03 3.79 -12.12
CA THR A 170 -19.71 3.42 -11.57
C THR A 170 -18.81 4.65 -11.61
N LEU A 171 -18.40 5.13 -10.42
CA LEU A 171 -17.51 6.27 -10.26
C LEU A 171 -16.17 5.77 -9.73
N ILE A 172 -15.10 6.11 -10.42
CA ILE A 172 -13.76 5.60 -10.13
C ILE A 172 -12.82 6.78 -9.92
N ASP A 173 -12.24 6.89 -8.73
CA ASP A 173 -11.24 7.91 -8.39
C ASP A 173 -9.81 7.37 -8.55
N GLU A 174 -8.86 8.28 -8.80
CA GLU A 174 -7.44 7.95 -8.99
C GLU A 174 -7.22 6.87 -10.08
N TYR A 175 -7.97 6.95 -11.19
CA TYR A 175 -7.99 5.92 -12.24
C TYR A 175 -6.60 5.62 -12.83
N GLN A 176 -5.69 6.60 -12.86
CA GLN A 176 -4.31 6.46 -13.34
C GLN A 176 -3.45 5.53 -12.49
N ASP A 177 -3.87 5.20 -11.27
CA ASP A 177 -3.12 4.31 -10.35
C ASP A 177 -3.54 2.85 -10.48
N LEU A 178 -4.63 2.57 -11.17
CA LEU A 178 -5.11 1.22 -11.40
C LEU A 178 -4.26 0.50 -12.43
N ASN A 179 -4.00 -0.78 -12.20
CA ASN A 179 -3.39 -1.65 -13.19
C ASN A 179 -4.43 -2.09 -14.24
N ARG A 180 -3.98 -2.76 -15.32
CA ARG A 180 -4.86 -3.13 -16.41
C ARG A 180 -5.98 -4.10 -15.99
N ALA A 181 -5.67 -5.09 -15.16
CA ALA A 181 -6.68 -6.02 -14.66
C ALA A 181 -7.76 -5.31 -13.83
N GLU A 182 -7.35 -4.34 -13.01
CA GLU A 182 -8.27 -3.52 -12.22
C GLU A 182 -9.17 -2.65 -13.09
N GLN A 183 -8.61 -2.02 -14.13
CA GLN A 183 -9.39 -1.22 -15.10
C GLN A 183 -10.41 -2.07 -15.85
N ASP A 184 -10.02 -3.25 -16.32
CA ASP A 184 -10.90 -4.15 -17.06
C ASP A 184 -12.03 -4.71 -16.16
N VAL A 185 -11.73 -5.07 -14.89
CA VAL A 185 -12.76 -5.48 -13.93
C VAL A 185 -13.81 -4.39 -13.73
N LEU A 186 -13.39 -3.14 -13.54
CA LEU A 186 -14.31 -2.02 -13.40
C LEU A 186 -15.10 -1.75 -14.69
N GLY A 187 -14.48 -1.96 -15.85
CA GLY A 187 -15.16 -1.94 -17.14
C GLY A 187 -16.28 -3.00 -17.24
N TYR A 188 -16.03 -4.22 -16.76
CA TYR A 188 -17.06 -5.27 -16.70
C TYR A 188 -18.20 -4.93 -15.74
N LEU A 189 -17.88 -4.44 -14.53
CA LEU A 189 -18.90 -4.07 -13.53
C LEU A 189 -19.74 -2.88 -13.95
N GLY A 190 -19.17 -1.93 -14.71
CA GLY A 190 -19.89 -0.74 -15.19
C GLY A 190 -20.48 -0.86 -16.60
N ARG A 191 -20.32 -1.99 -17.29
CA ARG A 191 -20.60 -2.13 -18.75
C ARG A 191 -22.03 -1.84 -19.18
N GLN A 192 -23.00 -1.95 -18.28
CA GLN A 192 -24.43 -1.70 -18.54
C GLN A 192 -24.91 -0.37 -17.98
N GLY A 193 -24.00 0.41 -17.40
CA GLY A 193 -24.30 1.69 -16.76
C GLY A 193 -23.42 2.83 -17.26
N ALA A 194 -23.53 3.98 -16.61
CA ALA A 194 -22.66 5.12 -16.83
C ALA A 194 -21.36 4.98 -16.02
N ILE A 195 -20.21 5.07 -16.68
CA ILE A 195 -18.91 5.07 -16.03
C ILE A 195 -18.37 6.50 -15.97
N CYS A 196 -17.92 6.93 -14.80
CA CYS A 196 -17.23 8.20 -14.58
C CYS A 196 -15.87 7.93 -14.00
N ILE A 197 -14.80 8.17 -14.76
CA ILE A 197 -13.43 8.09 -14.28
C ILE A 197 -12.92 9.49 -13.88
N ILE A 198 -12.18 9.55 -12.79
CA ILE A 198 -11.52 10.76 -12.28
C ILE A 198 -10.05 10.42 -12.05
N GLY A 199 -9.16 11.29 -12.50
CA GLY A 199 -7.74 11.05 -12.30
C GLY A 199 -6.84 12.12 -12.90
N ASP A 200 -5.57 11.97 -12.61
CA ASP A 200 -4.49 12.87 -13.06
C ASP A 200 -3.26 12.03 -13.40
N ASP A 201 -2.96 11.87 -14.69
CA ASP A 201 -1.82 11.07 -15.15
C ASP A 201 -0.46 11.64 -14.71
N ASP A 202 -0.38 12.93 -14.38
CA ASP A 202 0.79 13.55 -13.76
C ASP A 202 0.98 13.15 -12.29
N GLN A 203 0.00 12.47 -11.68
CA GLN A 203 0.08 11.90 -10.33
C GLN A 203 0.23 10.37 -10.33
N SER A 204 0.45 9.73 -11.48
CA SER A 204 0.72 8.29 -11.57
C SER A 204 2.14 7.97 -11.07
N ILE A 205 2.22 7.39 -9.87
CA ILE A 205 3.47 7.11 -9.13
C ILE A 205 3.56 5.66 -8.62
N TYR A 206 2.70 4.78 -9.09
CA TYR A 206 2.60 3.39 -8.62
C TYR A 206 2.97 2.36 -9.70
N SER A 207 3.99 2.64 -10.53
CA SER A 207 4.48 1.67 -11.53
C SER A 207 4.93 0.35 -10.89
N PHE A 208 5.42 0.39 -9.66
CA PHE A 208 5.79 -0.80 -8.89
C PHE A 208 4.58 -1.68 -8.49
N LYS A 209 3.35 -1.15 -8.55
CA LYS A 209 2.07 -1.87 -8.48
C LYS A 209 1.48 -2.14 -9.86
N HIS A 210 2.26 -1.93 -10.91
CA HIS A 210 1.87 -2.12 -12.31
C HIS A 210 0.76 -1.19 -12.79
N ALA A 211 0.64 0.02 -12.18
CA ALA A 211 -0.30 1.04 -12.62
C ALA A 211 -0.25 1.27 -14.14
N HIS A 212 -1.41 1.48 -14.75
CA HIS A 212 -1.58 1.62 -16.19
C HIS A 212 -2.17 3.00 -16.55
N PRO A 213 -1.36 4.07 -16.51
CA PRO A 213 -1.83 5.44 -16.77
C PRO A 213 -2.31 5.64 -18.21
N ASP A 214 -1.91 4.78 -19.15
CA ASP A 214 -2.41 4.84 -20.53
C ASP A 214 -3.94 4.63 -20.60
N GLY A 215 -4.51 3.91 -19.65
CA GLY A 215 -5.95 3.74 -19.57
C GLY A 215 -6.72 5.06 -19.47
N ILE A 216 -6.23 6.04 -18.68
CA ILE A 216 -6.86 7.35 -18.60
C ILE A 216 -6.48 8.24 -19.79
N ARG A 217 -5.24 8.17 -20.29
CA ARG A 217 -4.77 8.95 -21.42
C ARG A 217 -5.50 8.64 -22.72
N GLN A 218 -5.88 7.37 -22.91
CA GLN A 218 -6.52 6.86 -24.12
C GLN A 218 -8.05 6.71 -23.97
N TRP A 219 -8.61 7.01 -22.80
CA TRP A 219 -10.02 6.76 -22.53
C TRP A 219 -10.96 7.35 -23.58
N HIS A 220 -10.74 8.61 -23.94
CA HIS A 220 -11.53 9.33 -24.93
C HIS A 220 -11.39 8.79 -26.36
N THR A 221 -10.33 8.05 -26.66
CA THR A 221 -10.15 7.41 -27.98
C THR A 221 -10.84 6.06 -28.06
N LEU A 222 -11.04 5.40 -26.93
CA LEU A 222 -11.63 4.07 -26.83
C LEU A 222 -13.12 4.10 -26.53
N HIS A 223 -13.61 5.21 -25.97
CA HIS A 223 -14.99 5.36 -25.51
C HIS A 223 -15.56 6.70 -25.97
N ALA A 224 -16.88 6.72 -26.28
CA ALA A 224 -17.60 7.98 -26.45
C ALA A 224 -17.76 8.62 -25.07
N THR A 225 -17.08 9.73 -24.82
CA THR A 225 -17.02 10.36 -23.50
C THR A 225 -17.39 11.83 -23.55
N ASP A 226 -17.83 12.32 -22.39
CA ASP A 226 -17.99 13.74 -22.10
C ASP A 226 -16.84 14.16 -21.19
N ASP A 227 -15.79 14.73 -21.78
CA ASP A 227 -14.54 15.03 -21.08
C ASP A 227 -14.59 16.40 -20.41
N HIS A 228 -14.25 16.43 -19.12
CA HIS A 228 -14.17 17.66 -18.33
C HIS A 228 -12.80 17.80 -17.68
N SER A 229 -12.15 18.94 -17.90
CA SER A 229 -10.91 19.29 -17.20
C SER A 229 -11.18 20.17 -15.98
N ILE A 230 -10.59 19.80 -14.84
CA ILE A 230 -10.57 20.63 -13.62
C ILE A 230 -9.20 21.30 -13.57
N GLU A 231 -9.09 22.46 -14.17
CA GLU A 231 -7.79 23.14 -14.35
C GLU A 231 -7.37 23.95 -13.14
N GLU A 232 -8.31 24.62 -12.45
CA GLU A 232 -8.00 25.48 -11.29
C GLU A 232 -7.52 24.68 -10.10
N CYS A 233 -6.27 24.92 -9.69
CA CYS A 233 -5.70 24.34 -8.48
C CYS A 233 -6.16 25.10 -7.23
N ARG A 234 -7.13 24.54 -6.50
CA ARG A 234 -7.69 25.13 -5.28
C ARG A 234 -6.85 24.91 -4.02
N ARG A 235 -5.84 24.04 -4.10
CA ARG A 235 -5.03 23.62 -2.96
C ARG A 235 -3.77 24.48 -2.81
N CYS A 236 -2.97 24.55 -3.85
CA CYS A 236 -1.60 25.03 -3.76
C CYS A 236 -1.47 26.55 -3.84
N PRO A 237 -0.45 27.15 -3.16
CA PRO A 237 0.00 28.50 -3.45
C PRO A 237 0.38 28.67 -4.92
N THR A 238 0.26 29.90 -5.45
CA THR A 238 0.48 30.16 -6.88
C THR A 238 1.93 29.87 -7.31
N THR A 239 2.93 30.16 -6.46
CA THR A 239 4.33 29.83 -6.74
C THR A 239 4.52 28.32 -6.92
N VAL A 240 3.90 27.51 -6.06
CA VAL A 240 3.99 26.04 -6.16
C VAL A 240 3.33 25.51 -7.42
N VAL A 241 2.20 26.08 -7.84
CA VAL A 241 1.54 25.72 -9.12
C VAL A 241 2.48 25.95 -10.30
N ARG A 242 3.17 27.11 -10.35
CA ARG A 242 4.16 27.40 -11.41
C ARG A 242 5.34 26.43 -11.39
N MET A 243 5.89 26.15 -10.21
CA MET A 243 6.97 25.17 -10.04
C MET A 243 6.55 23.79 -10.51
N ALA A 244 5.36 23.34 -10.11
CA ALA A 244 4.82 22.05 -10.46
C ALA A 244 4.59 21.90 -11.98
N ASN A 245 4.02 22.91 -12.61
CA ASN A 245 3.83 22.96 -14.06
C ASN A 245 5.17 22.91 -14.82
N ALA A 246 6.17 23.71 -14.39
CA ALA A 246 7.50 23.72 -15.01
C ALA A 246 8.19 22.34 -14.89
N LEU A 247 8.03 21.68 -13.75
CA LEU A 247 8.61 20.37 -13.50
C LEU A 247 7.98 19.29 -14.40
N VAL A 248 6.65 19.15 -14.36
CA VAL A 248 5.96 18.06 -15.04
C VAL A 248 5.90 18.22 -16.55
N ALA A 249 6.00 19.45 -17.07
CA ALA A 249 6.06 19.73 -18.50
C ALA A 249 7.28 19.10 -19.20
N ARG A 250 8.31 18.67 -18.44
CA ARG A 250 9.47 17.95 -18.98
C ARG A 250 9.20 16.46 -19.24
N ASN A 251 8.08 15.93 -18.79
CA ASN A 251 7.65 14.59 -19.13
C ASN A 251 7.01 14.57 -20.51
N VAL A 252 7.43 13.61 -21.33
CA VAL A 252 6.82 13.39 -22.66
C VAL A 252 5.65 12.41 -22.57
N ASP A 253 5.65 11.54 -21.55
CA ASP A 253 4.65 10.54 -21.28
C ASP A 253 3.55 11.12 -20.37
N ARG A 254 2.68 11.97 -20.95
CA ARG A 254 1.57 12.67 -20.28
C ARG A 254 0.55 13.21 -21.29
N ILE A 255 -0.63 13.56 -20.82
CA ILE A 255 -1.61 14.30 -21.62
C ILE A 255 -1.00 15.69 -21.94
N GLN A 256 -0.71 15.92 -23.20
CA GLN A 256 -0.03 17.13 -23.64
C GLN A 256 -0.93 18.37 -23.55
N GLY A 257 -0.32 19.54 -23.32
CA GLY A 257 -1.00 20.83 -23.21
C GLY A 257 -1.74 21.07 -21.90
N ARG A 258 -1.78 20.08 -21.00
CA ARG A 258 -2.41 20.20 -19.69
C ARG A 258 -1.50 20.92 -18.70
N ALA A 259 -2.05 21.90 -17.98
CA ALA A 259 -1.39 22.62 -16.90
C ALA A 259 -2.42 23.04 -15.84
N MET A 260 -1.98 23.07 -14.58
CA MET A 260 -2.80 23.65 -13.51
C MET A 260 -2.90 25.17 -13.67
N VAL A 261 -4.11 25.69 -13.50
CA VAL A 261 -4.38 27.13 -13.44
C VAL A 261 -4.29 27.58 -11.98
N GLU A 262 -3.60 28.68 -11.75
CA GLU A 262 -3.42 29.29 -10.43
C GLU A 262 -4.74 29.89 -9.93
N ARG A 263 -5.05 29.66 -8.67
CA ARG A 263 -6.10 30.39 -7.96
C ARG A 263 -5.49 31.59 -7.26
N ALA A 264 -5.75 32.79 -7.74
CA ALA A 264 -5.18 34.04 -7.22
C ALA A 264 -5.43 34.22 -5.70
N ALA A 265 -6.59 33.80 -5.21
CA ALA A 265 -6.95 33.88 -3.78
C ALA A 265 -6.01 33.07 -2.86
N ASN A 266 -5.29 32.07 -3.38
CA ASN A 266 -4.36 31.28 -2.57
C ASN A 266 -3.05 32.04 -2.27
N GLY A 267 -2.77 33.13 -2.97
CA GLY A 267 -1.53 33.90 -2.82
C GLY A 267 -0.27 33.11 -3.23
N PRO A 268 0.90 33.74 -3.12
CA PRO A 268 2.16 33.12 -3.54
C PRO A 268 2.65 32.01 -2.61
N GLY A 269 2.24 32.02 -1.35
CA GLY A 269 2.83 31.18 -0.31
C GLY A 269 4.28 31.56 0.01
N GLU A 270 4.90 30.78 0.88
CA GLU A 270 6.33 30.88 1.17
C GLU A 270 7.03 29.62 0.68
N VAL A 271 7.94 29.75 -0.27
CA VAL A 271 8.76 28.65 -0.77
C VAL A 271 10.23 28.97 -0.51
N VAL A 272 10.94 28.03 0.11
CA VAL A 272 12.37 28.19 0.40
C VAL A 272 13.15 26.98 -0.11
N VAL A 273 14.34 27.23 -0.66
CA VAL A 273 15.31 26.20 -1.02
C VAL A 273 16.58 26.42 -0.19
N ARG A 274 17.02 25.40 0.54
CA ARG A 274 18.19 25.49 1.43
C ARG A 274 19.18 24.37 1.18
N GLN A 275 20.46 24.75 1.13
CA GLN A 275 21.58 23.82 1.07
C GLN A 275 22.33 23.81 2.38
N TYR A 276 22.61 22.64 2.92
CA TYR A 276 23.34 22.45 4.17
C TYR A 276 24.70 21.78 3.96
N PRO A 277 25.67 21.99 4.87
CA PRO A 277 26.97 21.34 4.78
C PRO A 277 26.88 19.81 4.87
N SER A 278 26.01 19.29 5.71
CA SER A 278 25.85 17.85 5.94
C SER A 278 24.38 17.45 6.15
N ALA A 279 24.06 16.17 5.99
CA ALA A 279 22.74 15.62 6.29
C ALA A 279 22.34 15.83 7.75
N ASP A 280 23.29 15.84 8.67
CA ASP A 280 23.05 16.11 10.09
C ASP A 280 22.66 17.58 10.33
N SER A 281 23.36 18.53 9.71
CA SER A 281 22.99 19.95 9.78
C SER A 281 21.67 20.25 9.10
N GLU A 282 21.34 19.57 8.00
CA GLU A 282 20.01 19.62 7.37
C GLU A 282 18.93 19.19 8.35
N ALA A 283 19.07 18.01 8.97
CA ALA A 283 18.13 17.48 9.93
C ALA A 283 17.95 18.40 11.15
N SER A 284 19.05 19.00 11.64
CA SER A 284 19.01 19.94 12.76
C SER A 284 18.25 21.21 12.42
N ALA A 285 18.49 21.79 11.23
CA ALA A 285 17.81 23.00 10.78
C ALA A 285 16.30 22.78 10.58
N VAL A 286 15.91 21.66 9.97
CA VAL A 286 14.49 21.31 9.78
C VAL A 286 13.79 21.09 11.12
N ALA A 287 14.41 20.34 12.05
CA ALA A 287 13.82 20.13 13.38
C ALA A 287 13.67 21.44 14.14
N SER A 288 14.69 22.33 14.10
CA SER A 288 14.64 23.67 14.73
C SER A 288 13.52 24.53 14.15
N LYS A 289 13.33 24.53 12.84
CA LYS A 289 12.23 25.29 12.19
C LYS A 289 10.86 24.74 12.62
N ILE A 290 10.69 23.44 12.66
CA ILE A 290 9.44 22.81 13.11
C ILE A 290 9.15 23.20 14.57
N THR A 291 10.17 23.16 15.43
CA THR A 291 10.05 23.59 16.83
C THR A 291 9.61 25.06 16.95
N GLN A 292 10.23 25.95 16.16
CA GLN A 292 9.84 27.37 16.12
C GLN A 292 8.40 27.57 15.64
N LEU A 293 7.94 26.82 14.63
CA LEU A 293 6.57 26.89 14.14
C LEU A 293 5.57 26.47 15.22
N ILE A 294 5.86 25.39 15.96
CA ILE A 294 5.01 24.91 17.06
C ILE A 294 4.98 25.92 18.21
N GLN A 295 6.12 26.51 18.56
CA GLN A 295 6.22 27.58 19.56
C GLN A 295 5.44 28.84 19.12
N ALA A 296 5.35 29.09 17.83
CA ALA A 296 4.55 30.18 17.25
C ALA A 296 3.04 29.82 17.11
N GLY A 297 2.59 28.69 17.65
CA GLY A 297 1.19 28.27 17.69
C GLY A 297 0.72 27.45 16.48
N VAL A 298 1.63 26.94 15.64
CA VAL A 298 1.28 25.98 14.59
C VAL A 298 1.01 24.63 15.23
N HIS A 299 -0.14 24.03 14.93
CA HIS A 299 -0.46 22.71 15.48
C HIS A 299 0.40 21.63 14.79
N PRO A 300 0.96 20.62 15.52
CA PRO A 300 1.79 19.58 14.93
C PRO A 300 1.16 18.86 13.72
N ARG A 301 -0.15 18.63 13.73
CA ARG A 301 -0.92 18.04 12.61
C ARG A 301 -0.82 18.83 11.29
N GLU A 302 -0.47 20.11 11.35
CA GLU A 302 -0.34 20.98 10.18
C GLU A 302 1.04 20.86 9.51
N ILE A 303 1.90 19.93 9.99
CA ILE A 303 3.28 19.79 9.53
C ILE A 303 3.50 18.38 8.97
N ILE A 304 4.04 18.33 7.74
CA ILE A 304 4.48 17.08 7.09
C ILE A 304 5.95 17.19 6.69
N VAL A 305 6.74 16.17 7.06
CA VAL A 305 8.12 16.00 6.63
C VAL A 305 8.17 14.83 5.64
N LEU A 306 8.64 15.09 4.44
CA LEU A 306 8.73 14.12 3.35
C LEU A 306 10.19 13.85 3.01
N ALA A 307 10.56 12.59 2.89
CA ALA A 307 11.85 12.17 2.32
C ALA A 307 11.66 10.87 1.54
N GLN A 308 12.51 10.61 0.57
CA GLN A 308 12.44 9.36 -0.18
C GLN A 308 12.93 8.16 0.64
N ARG A 309 13.81 8.39 1.63
CA ARG A 309 14.38 7.36 2.50
C ARG A 309 14.35 7.79 3.96
N ALA A 310 14.13 6.83 4.84
CA ALA A 310 14.17 7.03 6.29
C ALA A 310 15.52 7.60 6.78
N THR A 311 16.61 7.35 6.06
CA THR A 311 17.95 7.87 6.39
C THR A 311 17.98 9.41 6.53
N PHE A 312 17.15 10.14 5.77
CA PHE A 312 17.04 11.61 5.90
C PHE A 312 15.96 12.03 6.89
N ALA A 313 14.87 11.30 6.95
CA ALA A 313 13.73 11.65 7.81
C ALA A 313 13.91 11.20 9.27
N GLY A 314 14.57 10.06 9.51
CA GLY A 314 14.79 9.49 10.83
C GLY A 314 15.51 10.43 11.81
N PRO A 315 16.64 11.06 11.44
CA PRO A 315 17.29 12.02 12.31
C PRO A 315 16.42 13.23 12.70
N ILE A 316 15.48 13.65 11.84
CA ILE A 316 14.52 14.71 12.15
C ILE A 316 13.50 14.19 13.15
N PHE A 317 12.94 13.01 12.91
CA PHE A 317 12.00 12.34 13.80
C PHE A 317 12.57 12.21 15.23
N GLU A 318 13.79 11.68 15.36
CA GLU A 318 14.42 11.50 16.67
C GLU A 318 14.66 12.84 17.39
N ARG A 319 15.07 13.90 16.68
CA ARG A 319 15.27 15.22 17.27
C ARG A 319 13.97 15.84 17.77
N LEU A 320 12.88 15.74 17.01
CA LEU A 320 11.56 16.25 17.41
C LEU A 320 11.04 15.49 18.63
N ARG A 321 11.18 14.17 18.63
CA ARG A 321 10.80 13.30 19.75
C ARG A 321 11.58 13.62 21.02
N ALA A 322 12.89 13.82 20.90
CA ALA A 322 13.76 14.20 22.03
C ALA A 322 13.37 15.56 22.63
N GLN A 323 12.72 16.43 21.86
CA GLN A 323 12.20 17.73 22.31
C GLN A 323 10.76 17.64 22.85
N GLY A 324 10.18 16.42 22.96
CA GLY A 324 8.81 16.21 23.43
C GLY A 324 7.72 16.62 22.42
N ILE A 325 8.07 16.84 21.16
CA ILE A 325 7.11 17.21 20.11
C ILE A 325 6.39 15.95 19.64
N PRO A 326 5.03 15.91 19.67
CA PRO A 326 4.26 14.80 19.15
C PRO A 326 4.61 14.56 17.67
N THR A 327 5.25 13.44 17.38
CA THR A 327 5.75 13.13 16.03
C THR A 327 5.58 11.65 15.76
N LYS A 328 5.07 11.29 14.57
CA LYS A 328 4.89 9.91 14.12
C LYS A 328 5.62 9.66 12.81
N SER A 329 6.40 8.58 12.79
CA SER A 329 7.06 8.09 11.58
C SER A 329 6.19 7.02 10.89
N TYR A 330 6.05 7.16 9.58
CA TYR A 330 5.31 6.21 8.73
C TYR A 330 6.25 5.41 7.80
N TYR A 331 7.55 5.36 8.10
CA TYR A 331 8.52 4.67 7.22
C TYR A 331 8.56 3.18 7.42
N ALA A 332 8.51 2.72 8.62
CA ALA A 332 8.66 1.33 8.96
C ALA A 332 7.74 0.96 10.12
N GLU A 333 7.75 -0.30 10.41
CA GLU A 333 7.08 -1.01 11.48
C GLU A 333 5.61 -1.21 11.18
N THR A 334 5.32 -2.41 10.72
CA THR A 334 3.97 -2.91 10.63
C THR A 334 3.66 -3.68 11.92
N GLU A 335 2.41 -3.80 12.23
CA GLU A 335 1.91 -4.55 13.39
C GLU A 335 2.41 -6.00 13.43
N LEU A 336 2.87 -6.53 12.27
CA LEU A 336 3.38 -7.88 12.09
C LEU A 336 4.88 -7.94 11.73
N ASP A 337 5.68 -6.98 12.15
CA ASP A 337 7.12 -6.94 11.84
C ASP A 337 7.92 -8.00 12.60
N THR A 338 7.47 -8.44 13.77
CA THR A 338 8.14 -9.45 14.58
C THR A 338 7.54 -10.83 14.40
N MET A 339 8.36 -11.87 14.57
CA MET A 339 7.86 -13.25 14.52
C MET A 339 6.84 -13.56 15.63
N GLU A 340 6.95 -12.89 16.76
CA GLU A 340 6.04 -13.02 17.91
C GLU A 340 4.66 -12.45 17.54
N ALA A 341 4.59 -11.26 16.95
CA ALA A 341 3.35 -10.66 16.48
C ALA A 341 2.69 -11.51 15.37
N GLN A 342 3.50 -12.02 14.44
CA GLN A 342 3.04 -12.94 13.39
C GLN A 342 2.44 -14.22 13.96
N GLU A 343 3.07 -14.79 15.00
CA GLU A 343 2.56 -15.99 15.68
C GLU A 343 1.24 -15.72 16.36
N ARG A 344 1.12 -14.62 17.10
CA ARG A 344 -0.14 -14.25 17.74
C ARG A 344 -1.26 -14.10 16.70
N PHE A 345 -0.96 -13.44 15.59
CA PHE A 345 -1.94 -13.27 14.52
C PHE A 345 -2.31 -14.59 13.81
N ALA A 346 -1.35 -15.48 13.57
CA ALA A 346 -1.61 -16.80 13.00
C ALA A 346 -2.44 -17.71 13.95
N ILE A 347 -2.20 -17.63 15.27
CA ILE A 347 -3.01 -18.32 16.28
C ILE A 347 -4.45 -17.82 16.27
N LEU A 348 -4.66 -16.49 16.17
CA LEU A 348 -6.00 -15.92 16.10
C LEU A 348 -6.78 -16.41 14.87
N LYS A 349 -6.11 -16.47 13.69
CA LYS A 349 -6.69 -17.08 12.48
C LYS A 349 -7.11 -18.53 12.70
N LEU A 350 -6.23 -19.32 13.28
CA LEU A 350 -6.47 -20.75 13.49
C LEU A 350 -7.52 -21.03 14.57
N LEU A 351 -7.64 -20.16 15.57
CA LEU A 351 -8.70 -20.21 16.57
C LEU A 351 -10.07 -20.02 15.92
N LEU A 352 -10.20 -19.04 15.02
CA LEU A 352 -11.46 -18.75 14.33
C LEU A 352 -11.80 -19.78 13.25
N ASN A 353 -10.79 -20.38 12.65
CA ASN A 353 -10.94 -21.41 11.63
C ASN A 353 -9.79 -22.43 11.72
N ASN A 354 -10.02 -23.55 12.39
CA ASN A 354 -9.04 -24.63 12.53
C ASN A 354 -8.68 -25.32 11.18
N GLU A 355 -9.47 -25.09 10.14
CA GLU A 355 -9.19 -25.52 8.77
C GLU A 355 -8.38 -24.49 7.96
N ASP A 356 -7.94 -23.36 8.57
CA ASP A 356 -6.98 -22.45 7.91
C ASP A 356 -5.62 -23.15 7.73
N ARG A 357 -5.47 -23.82 6.58
CA ARG A 357 -4.29 -24.62 6.24
C ARG A 357 -3.00 -23.79 6.19
N VAL A 358 -3.10 -22.52 5.86
CA VAL A 358 -1.93 -21.62 5.78
C VAL A 358 -1.47 -21.21 7.16
N ALA A 359 -2.37 -20.75 8.03
CA ALA A 359 -2.05 -20.40 9.40
C ALA A 359 -1.46 -21.61 10.15
N LEU A 360 -2.09 -22.79 10.00
CA LEU A 360 -1.55 -24.04 10.54
C LEU A 360 -0.16 -24.36 9.98
N ARG A 361 0.03 -24.27 8.67
CA ARG A 361 1.32 -24.52 8.02
C ARG A 361 2.42 -23.60 8.54
N TRP A 362 2.12 -22.33 8.72
CA TRP A 362 3.04 -21.35 9.27
C TRP A 362 3.43 -21.70 10.71
N LEU A 363 2.45 -21.94 11.57
CA LEU A 363 2.66 -22.28 12.98
C LEU A 363 3.46 -23.59 13.16
N LEU A 364 3.19 -24.59 12.34
CA LEU A 364 3.94 -25.86 12.33
C LEU A 364 5.40 -25.67 11.93
N GLY A 365 5.68 -24.73 11.04
CA GLY A 365 7.02 -24.47 10.53
C GLY A 365 7.88 -23.57 11.41
N ARG A 366 7.25 -22.69 12.17
CA ARG A 366 7.93 -21.68 13.00
C ARG A 366 8.97 -22.29 13.94
N GLY A 367 10.09 -21.58 14.09
CA GLY A 367 11.20 -21.99 14.98
C GLY A 367 12.09 -23.10 14.42
N HIS A 368 11.95 -23.44 13.14
CA HIS A 368 12.83 -24.40 12.47
C HIS A 368 13.39 -23.82 11.17
N THR A 369 14.69 -23.94 10.95
CA THR A 369 15.41 -23.33 9.80
C THR A 369 14.87 -23.74 8.44
N SER A 370 14.42 -25.00 8.27
CA SER A 370 13.83 -25.53 7.05
C SER A 370 12.28 -25.47 7.07
N TRP A 371 11.67 -24.75 8.01
CA TRP A 371 10.22 -24.73 8.17
C TRP A 371 9.57 -26.12 8.25
N ARG A 372 10.31 -27.16 8.64
CA ARG A 372 9.91 -28.58 8.64
C ARG A 372 9.34 -29.08 7.30
N ALA A 373 9.80 -28.50 6.17
CA ALA A 373 9.24 -28.75 4.84
C ALA A 373 9.16 -30.23 4.48
N SER A 374 10.23 -31.02 4.75
CA SER A 374 10.27 -32.45 4.45
C SER A 374 9.27 -33.27 5.28
N GLN A 375 9.05 -32.90 6.54
CA GLN A 375 8.06 -33.55 7.40
C GLN A 375 6.64 -33.22 6.94
N TYR A 376 6.42 -31.95 6.61
CA TYR A 376 5.14 -31.48 6.11
C TYR A 376 4.80 -32.11 4.76
N ALA A 377 5.76 -32.26 3.85
CA ALA A 377 5.54 -32.93 2.57
C ALA A 377 5.03 -34.38 2.73
N ARG A 378 5.56 -35.13 3.73
CA ARG A 378 5.07 -36.48 4.05
C ARG A 378 3.64 -36.48 4.57
N LEU A 379 3.31 -35.52 5.45
CA LEU A 379 1.94 -35.30 5.91
C LEU A 379 1.01 -35.04 4.73
N MET A 380 1.39 -34.13 3.84
CA MET A 380 0.59 -33.73 2.67
C MET A 380 0.38 -34.88 1.69
N GLN A 381 1.40 -35.72 1.48
CA GLN A 381 1.26 -36.91 0.64
C GLN A 381 0.22 -37.89 1.22
N ARG A 382 0.23 -38.11 2.53
CA ARG A 382 -0.72 -38.98 3.20
C ARG A 382 -2.15 -38.43 3.13
N MET A 383 -2.29 -37.14 3.39
CA MET A 383 -3.58 -36.44 3.33
C MET A 383 -4.23 -36.51 1.95
N ARG A 384 -3.45 -36.28 0.85
CA ARG A 384 -3.97 -36.43 -0.52
C ARG A 384 -4.54 -37.82 -0.78
N ASN A 385 -3.88 -38.86 -0.26
CA ASN A 385 -4.32 -40.23 -0.42
C ASN A 385 -5.62 -40.56 0.37
N GLU A 386 -5.83 -39.90 1.51
CA GLU A 386 -7.00 -40.13 2.37
C GLU A 386 -8.13 -39.09 2.20
N GLY A 387 -7.89 -38.01 1.45
CA GLY A 387 -8.88 -36.94 1.25
C GLY A 387 -9.23 -36.18 2.54
N THR A 388 -8.28 -36.05 3.49
CA THR A 388 -8.51 -35.41 4.79
C THR A 388 -7.79 -34.05 4.88
N SER A 389 -8.20 -33.22 5.88
CA SER A 389 -7.50 -31.95 6.15
C SER A 389 -6.24 -32.15 7.01
N PRO A 390 -5.31 -31.17 7.01
CA PRO A 390 -4.11 -31.21 7.86
C PRO A 390 -4.45 -31.27 9.34
N TRP A 391 -5.46 -30.55 9.79
CA TRP A 391 -5.89 -30.54 11.18
C TRP A 391 -6.39 -31.91 11.63
N VAL A 392 -7.27 -32.52 10.84
CA VAL A 392 -7.82 -33.87 11.12
C VAL A 392 -6.70 -34.91 11.14
N MET A 393 -5.81 -34.89 10.14
CA MET A 393 -4.70 -35.85 10.07
C MET A 393 -3.76 -35.73 11.28
N LEU A 394 -3.36 -34.51 11.63
CA LEU A 394 -2.49 -34.26 12.79
C LEU A 394 -3.17 -34.66 14.11
N THR A 395 -4.47 -34.46 14.24
CA THR A 395 -5.25 -34.89 15.42
C THR A 395 -5.20 -36.41 15.58
N ARG A 396 -5.41 -37.16 14.50
CA ARG A 396 -5.32 -38.61 14.48
C ARG A 396 -3.89 -39.12 14.76
N MET A 397 -2.88 -38.42 14.25
CA MET A 397 -1.48 -38.73 14.55
C MET A 397 -1.13 -38.47 16.03
N ALA A 398 -1.62 -37.37 16.60
CA ALA A 398 -1.41 -37.04 18.01
C ALA A 398 -2.16 -38.01 18.95
N ALA A 399 -3.27 -38.59 18.49
CA ALA A 399 -3.98 -39.67 19.21
C ALA A 399 -3.31 -41.05 19.06
N GLY A 400 -2.29 -41.18 18.24
CA GLY A 400 -1.61 -42.46 17.97
C GLY A 400 -2.34 -43.38 17.01
N GLU A 401 -3.43 -42.93 16.37
CA GLU A 401 -4.20 -43.71 15.40
C GLU A 401 -3.44 -43.93 14.09
N ILE A 402 -2.60 -42.99 13.73
CA ILE A 402 -1.80 -42.98 12.49
C ILE A 402 -0.35 -42.61 12.83
N THR A 403 0.58 -43.35 12.23
CA THR A 403 2.01 -43.01 12.31
C THR A 403 2.56 -42.73 10.92
N ILE A 404 3.18 -41.55 10.77
CA ILE A 404 3.95 -41.19 9.58
C ILE A 404 5.43 -41.12 10.00
N PRO A 405 6.34 -41.89 9.38
CA PRO A 405 7.74 -41.87 9.77
C PRO A 405 8.39 -40.48 9.66
N HIS A 406 9.25 -40.15 10.60
CA HIS A 406 10.02 -38.90 10.64
C HIS A 406 9.16 -37.62 10.72
N THR A 407 8.07 -37.63 11.47
CA THR A 407 7.18 -36.47 11.71
C THR A 407 7.03 -36.12 13.19
N ALA A 408 7.81 -36.71 14.08
CA ALA A 408 7.66 -36.53 15.54
C ALA A 408 7.66 -35.05 15.95
N THR A 409 8.65 -34.25 15.50
CA THR A 409 8.74 -32.82 15.88
C THR A 409 7.60 -31.97 15.29
N LEU A 410 6.94 -32.44 14.24
CA LEU A 410 5.75 -31.80 13.69
C LEU A 410 4.54 -32.04 14.60
N ILE A 411 4.42 -33.29 15.12
CA ILE A 411 3.35 -33.69 16.06
C ILE A 411 3.52 -32.95 17.39
N ASP A 412 4.75 -32.90 17.92
CA ASP A 412 5.07 -32.15 19.16
C ASP A 412 4.65 -30.69 19.03
N ARG A 413 4.99 -30.06 17.90
CA ARG A 413 4.60 -28.67 17.65
C ARG A 413 3.08 -28.50 17.52
N PHE A 414 2.41 -29.43 16.86
CA PHE A 414 0.95 -29.43 16.75
C PHE A 414 0.26 -29.56 18.12
N ALA A 415 0.79 -30.41 19.00
CA ALA A 415 0.27 -30.55 20.37
C ALA A 415 0.35 -29.23 21.16
N VAL A 416 1.45 -28.48 21.03
CA VAL A 416 1.60 -27.15 21.64
C VAL A 416 0.53 -26.19 21.10
N ILE A 417 0.38 -26.10 19.77
CA ILE A 417 -0.61 -25.23 19.12
C ILE A 417 -2.03 -25.56 19.57
N ARG A 418 -2.38 -26.84 19.56
CA ARG A 418 -3.72 -27.32 19.96
C ARG A 418 -4.05 -26.97 21.42
N ASN A 419 -3.07 -27.17 22.33
CA ASN A 419 -3.27 -26.84 23.75
C ASN A 419 -3.41 -25.34 23.97
N GLU A 420 -2.66 -24.50 23.24
CA GLU A 420 -2.78 -23.06 23.30
C GLU A 420 -4.15 -22.59 22.79
N ILE A 421 -4.64 -23.10 21.66
CA ILE A 421 -5.97 -22.78 21.13
C ILE A 421 -7.05 -23.19 22.13
N ALA A 422 -6.96 -24.37 22.73
CA ALA A 422 -7.93 -24.83 23.74
C ALA A 422 -7.94 -23.92 24.99
N SER A 423 -6.78 -23.41 25.39
CA SER A 423 -6.67 -22.45 26.50
C SER A 423 -7.32 -21.10 26.16
N LEU A 424 -7.18 -20.63 24.94
CA LEU A 424 -7.77 -19.38 24.46
C LEU A 424 -9.28 -19.48 24.26
N ASP A 425 -9.77 -20.61 23.78
CA ASP A 425 -11.21 -20.88 23.58
C ASP A 425 -11.97 -20.94 24.91
N ALA A 426 -11.28 -21.23 26.02
CA ALA A 426 -11.84 -21.25 27.36
C ALA A 426 -11.90 -19.87 28.05
N ALA A 427 -11.54 -18.79 27.33
CA ALA A 427 -11.57 -17.44 27.91
C ALA A 427 -12.99 -17.00 28.26
N ALA A 428 -13.14 -16.33 29.41
CA ALA A 428 -14.44 -15.94 29.95
C ALA A 428 -15.14 -14.84 29.14
N ASP A 429 -14.35 -13.91 28.58
CA ASP A 429 -14.80 -12.79 27.77
C ASP A 429 -13.68 -12.29 26.85
N LEU A 430 -13.96 -11.29 26.02
CA LEU A 430 -13.02 -10.76 25.05
C LEU A 430 -11.78 -10.11 25.70
N ASP A 431 -11.92 -9.45 26.83
CA ASP A 431 -10.77 -8.82 27.52
C ASP A 431 -9.85 -9.87 28.13
N HIS A 432 -10.42 -10.92 28.75
CA HIS A 432 -9.66 -12.06 29.22
C HIS A 432 -8.99 -12.80 28.07
N PHE A 433 -9.69 -12.97 26.95
CA PHE A 433 -9.09 -13.54 25.72
C PHE A 433 -7.88 -12.72 25.27
N ILE A 434 -8.00 -11.38 25.16
CA ILE A 434 -6.92 -10.52 24.71
C ILE A 434 -5.70 -10.65 25.65
N GLN A 435 -5.92 -10.67 26.97
CA GLN A 435 -4.82 -10.85 27.94
C GLN A 435 -4.07 -12.18 27.79
N LEU A 436 -4.79 -13.26 27.51
CA LEU A 436 -4.20 -14.57 27.29
C LEU A 436 -3.52 -14.67 25.92
N TRP A 437 -4.17 -14.16 24.88
CA TRP A 437 -3.70 -14.25 23.50
C TRP A 437 -2.51 -13.31 23.23
N LEU A 438 -2.54 -12.10 23.76
CA LEU A 438 -1.55 -11.05 23.48
C LEU A 438 -1.00 -10.48 24.81
N PRO A 439 -0.21 -11.26 25.55
CA PRO A 439 0.40 -10.78 26.79
C PRO A 439 1.33 -9.59 26.52
N VAL A 440 1.51 -8.75 27.51
CA VAL A 440 2.38 -7.56 27.41
C VAL A 440 3.81 -7.99 27.12
N ASP A 441 4.31 -7.68 25.93
CA ASP A 441 5.64 -7.99 25.45
C ASP A 441 6.13 -6.85 24.53
N PRO A 442 7.35 -6.34 24.73
CA PRO A 442 7.93 -5.30 23.88
C PRO A 442 7.97 -5.67 22.38
N THR A 443 8.11 -6.95 22.05
CA THR A 443 8.18 -7.43 20.66
C THR A 443 6.83 -7.39 19.94
N THR A 444 5.73 -7.29 20.69
CA THR A 444 4.36 -7.22 20.13
C THR A 444 3.69 -5.88 20.34
N HIS A 445 4.43 -4.83 20.75
CA HIS A 445 3.86 -3.55 21.15
C HIS A 445 3.00 -2.89 20.05
N LEU A 446 3.40 -2.98 18.77
CA LEU A 446 2.62 -2.42 17.67
C LEU A 446 1.30 -3.17 17.45
N LEU A 447 1.31 -4.49 17.61
CA LEU A 447 0.09 -5.29 17.57
C LEU A 447 -0.82 -4.96 18.77
N GLN A 448 -0.24 -4.74 19.96
CA GLN A 448 -1.00 -4.30 21.15
C GLN A 448 -1.64 -2.93 20.93
N GLU A 449 -0.93 -1.97 20.33
CA GLU A 449 -1.49 -0.67 19.95
C GLU A 449 -2.62 -0.80 18.93
N ALA A 450 -2.48 -1.69 17.95
CA ALA A 450 -3.54 -1.96 16.98
C ALA A 450 -4.78 -2.54 17.65
N VAL A 451 -4.60 -3.53 18.54
CA VAL A 451 -5.69 -4.10 19.35
C VAL A 451 -6.39 -3.03 20.17
N ALA A 452 -5.65 -2.19 20.88
CA ALA A 452 -6.21 -1.11 21.70
C ALA A 452 -7.06 -0.12 20.88
N ARG A 453 -6.65 0.17 19.63
CA ARG A 453 -7.42 1.04 18.74
C ARG A 453 -8.77 0.46 18.32
N VAL A 454 -8.80 -0.84 18.00
CA VAL A 454 -10.04 -1.48 17.48
C VAL A 454 -10.92 -2.07 18.58
N ARG A 455 -10.38 -2.25 19.80
CA ARG A 455 -11.08 -2.90 20.91
C ARG A 455 -12.39 -2.22 21.31
N GLN A 456 -12.44 -0.90 21.21
CA GLN A 456 -13.63 -0.13 21.63
C GLN A 456 -14.87 -0.41 20.76
N ASP A 457 -14.66 -0.80 19.50
CA ASP A 457 -15.70 -1.04 18.51
C ASP A 457 -15.96 -2.54 18.26
N THR A 458 -15.41 -3.42 19.12
CA THR A 458 -15.50 -4.88 18.93
C THR A 458 -16.00 -5.57 20.20
N ASN A 459 -16.89 -6.57 20.05
CA ASN A 459 -17.49 -7.31 21.13
C ASN A 459 -17.16 -8.80 21.11
N THR A 460 -16.72 -9.31 19.96
CA THR A 460 -16.40 -10.73 19.75
C THR A 460 -14.99 -10.90 19.19
N THR A 461 -14.41 -12.08 19.36
CA THR A 461 -13.10 -12.44 18.78
C THR A 461 -13.11 -12.34 17.25
N ALA A 462 -14.23 -12.65 16.61
CA ALA A 462 -14.39 -12.53 15.16
C ALA A 462 -14.38 -11.05 14.71
N GLU A 463 -15.14 -10.18 15.37
CA GLU A 463 -15.13 -8.73 15.12
C GLU A 463 -13.74 -8.14 15.36
N LEU A 464 -13.05 -8.55 16.42
CA LEU A 464 -11.68 -8.14 16.70
C LEU A 464 -10.73 -8.55 15.56
N PHE A 465 -10.85 -9.78 15.07
CA PHE A 465 -10.04 -10.25 13.95
C PHE A 465 -10.31 -9.45 12.68
N ASP A 466 -11.58 -9.25 12.32
CA ASP A 466 -11.95 -8.52 11.10
C ASP A 466 -11.42 -7.07 11.13
N ALA A 467 -11.57 -6.39 12.27
CA ALA A 467 -11.06 -5.04 12.48
C ALA A 467 -9.52 -5.00 12.43
N LEU A 468 -8.83 -5.94 13.07
CA LEU A 468 -7.38 -6.06 13.03
C LEU A 468 -6.88 -6.42 11.63
N TYR A 469 -7.52 -7.37 10.96
CA TYR A 469 -7.14 -7.76 9.60
C TYR A 469 -7.24 -6.58 8.64
N ALA A 470 -8.31 -5.80 8.75
CA ALA A 470 -8.47 -4.57 7.98
C ALA A 470 -7.37 -3.53 8.30
N ALA A 471 -7.05 -3.32 9.57
CA ALA A 471 -6.01 -2.39 10.00
C ALA A 471 -4.60 -2.78 9.53
N ILE A 472 -4.29 -4.09 9.58
CA ILE A 472 -2.96 -4.64 9.24
C ILE A 472 -2.75 -4.75 7.72
N THR A 473 -3.76 -5.20 6.98
CA THR A 473 -3.63 -5.41 5.52
C THR A 473 -3.70 -4.12 4.72
N GLN A 474 -4.29 -3.09 5.29
CA GLN A 474 -4.42 -1.77 4.67
C GLN A 474 -4.03 -0.68 5.70
N PRO A 475 -2.74 -0.60 6.08
CA PRO A 475 -2.28 0.42 7.01
C PRO A 475 -2.44 1.79 6.38
N GLU A 476 -3.39 2.56 6.86
CA GLU A 476 -3.70 3.88 6.35
C GLU A 476 -3.20 4.97 7.29
N ILE A 477 -2.83 6.09 6.70
CA ILE A 477 -2.48 7.28 7.47
C ILE A 477 -3.80 7.97 7.84
N PRO A 478 -4.18 8.06 9.12
CA PRO A 478 -5.42 8.71 9.51
C PRO A 478 -5.46 10.16 9.01
N LEU A 479 -6.64 10.62 8.56
CA LEU A 479 -6.84 12.02 8.17
C LEU A 479 -6.72 12.96 9.38
N GLU A 480 -7.26 12.52 10.51
CA GLU A 480 -7.19 13.26 11.78
C GLU A 480 -6.04 12.72 12.63
N VAL A 481 -5.01 13.53 12.76
CA VAL A 481 -3.80 13.26 13.55
C VAL A 481 -3.51 14.45 14.45
N SER A 482 -2.83 14.23 15.55
CA SER A 482 -2.41 15.28 16.48
C SER A 482 -0.92 15.59 16.40
N GLU A 483 -0.17 14.80 15.62
CA GLU A 483 1.30 14.81 15.55
C GLU A 483 1.86 15.32 14.23
N VAL A 484 3.14 15.69 14.24
CA VAL A 484 3.95 15.90 13.03
C VAL A 484 4.10 14.57 12.29
N ARG A 485 3.79 14.55 11.01
CA ARG A 485 3.88 13.35 10.17
C ARG A 485 5.20 13.30 9.42
N VAL A 486 5.94 12.21 9.59
CA VAL A 486 7.22 11.96 8.91
C VAL A 486 7.05 10.73 8.01
N MET A 487 7.12 10.90 6.67
CA MET A 487 6.78 9.83 5.73
C MET A 487 7.48 9.94 4.38
N SER A 488 7.33 8.89 3.55
CA SER A 488 7.80 8.92 2.17
C SER A 488 6.89 9.78 1.27
N LEU A 489 7.44 10.24 0.13
CA LEU A 489 6.65 10.97 -0.85
C LEU A 489 5.46 10.14 -1.36
N HIS A 490 5.63 8.83 -1.57
CA HIS A 490 4.53 7.94 -1.97
C HIS A 490 3.39 7.93 -0.96
N LYS A 491 3.71 7.82 0.33
CA LYS A 491 2.69 7.79 1.41
C LYS A 491 1.99 9.14 1.59
N SER A 492 2.54 10.22 1.05
CA SER A 492 1.92 11.56 1.13
C SER A 492 0.80 11.79 0.10
N LYS A 493 0.67 10.90 -0.90
CA LYS A 493 -0.40 11.03 -1.91
C LYS A 493 -1.77 11.00 -1.23
N GLY A 494 -2.67 11.89 -1.67
CA GLY A 494 -3.97 12.10 -1.02
C GLY A 494 -3.96 13.08 0.16
N LEU A 495 -2.82 13.26 0.84
CA LEU A 495 -2.70 14.17 1.97
C LEU A 495 -2.42 15.61 1.52
N SER A 496 -2.63 16.56 2.43
CA SER A 496 -2.22 17.95 2.27
C SER A 496 -1.97 18.62 3.61
N SER A 497 -1.10 19.63 3.65
CA SER A 497 -0.71 20.32 4.87
C SER A 497 -0.29 21.75 4.59
N PRO A 498 -0.54 22.72 5.49
CA PRO A 498 -0.04 24.08 5.34
C PRO A 498 1.49 24.18 5.36
N TYR A 499 2.19 23.27 6.06
CA TYR A 499 3.64 23.25 6.21
C TYR A 499 4.20 21.93 5.72
N VAL A 500 4.97 21.98 4.62
CA VAL A 500 5.56 20.80 3.99
C VAL A 500 7.08 21.00 3.87
N PHE A 501 7.83 20.02 4.39
CA PHE A 501 9.27 19.94 4.30
C PHE A 501 9.64 18.74 3.43
N ILE A 502 10.35 18.95 2.32
CA ILE A 502 10.90 17.87 1.50
C ILE A 502 12.41 17.89 1.70
N VAL A 503 12.93 16.85 2.33
CA VAL A 503 14.33 16.77 2.74
C VAL A 503 15.11 15.73 1.93
N GLY A 504 16.43 15.89 1.85
CA GLY A 504 17.28 15.00 1.07
C GLY A 504 17.03 15.14 -0.44
N CYS A 505 16.79 16.36 -0.95
CA CYS A 505 16.60 16.61 -2.38
C CYS A 505 17.93 16.51 -3.15
N VAL A 506 18.47 15.28 -3.26
CA VAL A 506 19.77 15.01 -3.89
C VAL A 506 19.66 14.05 -5.07
N GLU A 507 20.58 14.18 -6.04
CA GLU A 507 20.74 13.24 -7.14
C GLU A 507 21.01 11.82 -6.64
N GLY A 508 20.47 10.82 -7.35
CA GLY A 508 20.54 9.42 -6.97
C GLY A 508 19.49 9.02 -5.94
N LEU A 509 18.74 9.99 -5.40
CA LEU A 509 17.59 9.76 -4.53
C LEU A 509 16.31 10.37 -5.14
N MET A 510 16.37 11.61 -5.59
CA MET A 510 15.32 12.31 -6.32
C MET A 510 15.94 13.08 -7.52
N PRO A 511 15.99 12.50 -8.73
CA PRO A 511 15.56 11.13 -9.10
C PRO A 511 16.42 10.03 -8.49
N GLY A 512 15.80 8.85 -8.34
CA GLY A 512 16.48 7.64 -7.89
C GLY A 512 17.47 7.12 -8.96
N ARG A 513 18.48 6.38 -8.53
CA ARG A 513 19.43 5.73 -9.44
C ARG A 513 18.71 4.67 -10.28
N PRO A 514 18.80 4.71 -11.61
CA PRO A 514 18.27 3.63 -12.45
C PRO A 514 19.11 2.36 -12.27
N ASP A 515 18.46 1.20 -12.39
CA ASP A 515 19.15 -0.07 -12.44
C ASP A 515 20.07 -0.11 -13.67
N PRO A 516 21.32 -0.57 -13.56
CA PRO A 516 22.23 -0.71 -14.70
C PRO A 516 21.67 -1.57 -15.85
N GLU A 517 20.84 -2.56 -15.54
CA GLU A 517 20.24 -3.46 -16.52
C GLU A 517 19.05 -2.85 -17.29
N MET A 518 18.53 -1.69 -16.86
CA MET A 518 17.43 -1.00 -17.53
C MET A 518 17.84 -0.53 -18.92
N THR A 519 16.94 -0.73 -19.88
CA THR A 519 17.02 -0.14 -21.22
C THR A 519 16.90 1.40 -21.16
N PRO A 520 17.31 2.11 -22.21
CA PRO A 520 17.12 3.58 -22.26
C PRO A 520 15.67 4.01 -22.09
N ALA A 521 14.70 3.26 -22.63
CA ALA A 521 13.27 3.54 -22.48
C ALA A 521 12.80 3.38 -21.03
N GLU A 522 13.21 2.31 -20.35
CA GLU A 522 12.89 2.08 -18.94
C GLU A 522 13.52 3.13 -18.02
N ARG A 523 14.76 3.57 -18.31
CA ARG A 523 15.39 4.67 -17.57
C ARG A 523 14.64 5.99 -17.74
N LEU A 524 14.16 6.27 -18.95
CA LEU A 524 13.34 7.46 -19.20
C LEU A 524 12.00 7.37 -18.46
N ALA A 525 11.32 6.23 -18.54
CA ALA A 525 10.05 6.00 -17.82
C ALA A 525 10.23 6.19 -16.31
N LYS A 526 11.30 5.62 -15.73
CA LYS A 526 11.63 5.82 -14.31
C LYS A 526 11.88 7.27 -13.97
N LEU A 527 12.65 8.00 -14.77
CA LEU A 527 12.92 9.42 -14.54
C LEU A 527 11.61 10.24 -14.58
N GLN A 528 10.70 9.92 -15.49
CA GLN A 528 9.42 10.59 -15.60
C GLN A 528 8.51 10.27 -14.40
N GLU A 529 8.54 9.04 -13.90
CA GLU A 529 7.81 8.66 -12.68
C GLU A 529 8.41 9.35 -11.43
N ASP A 530 9.73 9.37 -11.27
CA ASP A 530 10.40 10.07 -10.17
C ASP A 530 10.08 11.58 -10.18
N ARG A 531 9.91 12.17 -11.38
CA ARG A 531 9.49 13.57 -11.54
C ARG A 531 8.02 13.76 -11.11
N ARG A 532 7.12 12.83 -11.45
CA ARG A 532 5.74 12.82 -10.94
C ARG A 532 5.70 12.67 -9.41
N LEU A 533 6.56 11.82 -8.86
CA LEU A 533 6.65 11.65 -7.41
C LEU A 533 7.07 12.96 -6.71
N PHE A 534 8.04 13.68 -7.28
CA PHE A 534 8.45 14.98 -6.75
C PHE A 534 7.35 16.04 -6.95
N TYR A 535 6.65 16.03 -8.09
CA TYR A 535 5.46 16.84 -8.35
C TYR A 535 4.37 16.58 -7.31
N VAL A 536 4.08 15.31 -7.01
CA VAL A 536 3.15 14.94 -5.93
C VAL A 536 3.62 15.52 -4.60
N GLY A 537 4.90 15.39 -4.26
CA GLY A 537 5.46 15.91 -3.00
C GLY A 537 5.27 17.42 -2.83
N ILE A 538 5.67 18.22 -3.82
CA ILE A 538 5.55 19.70 -3.72
C ILE A 538 4.09 20.17 -3.72
N THR A 539 3.18 19.44 -4.37
CA THR A 539 1.75 19.76 -4.39
C THR A 539 1.00 19.31 -3.13
N ARG A 540 1.69 18.80 -2.11
CA ARG A 540 1.07 18.51 -0.79
C ARG A 540 0.85 19.77 0.03
N VAL A 541 1.56 20.87 -0.27
CA VAL A 541 1.34 22.13 0.42
C VAL A 541 0.00 22.72 0.04
N LYS A 542 -0.78 23.12 1.05
CA LYS A 542 -2.08 23.79 0.86
C LYS A 542 -2.05 25.22 1.39
N ALA A 543 -2.67 26.13 0.66
CA ALA A 543 -3.07 27.42 1.15
C ALA A 543 -4.48 27.36 1.76
N ASP A 544 -4.68 28.11 2.84
CA ASP A 544 -5.98 28.30 3.49
C ASP A 544 -6.11 29.79 3.88
N PRO A 545 -6.27 30.67 2.88
CA PRO A 545 -6.36 32.10 3.12
C PRO A 545 -7.62 32.46 3.92
N PRO A 546 -7.57 33.48 4.81
CA PRO A 546 -6.40 34.34 5.07
C PRO A 546 -5.42 33.77 6.10
N HIS A 547 -5.70 32.62 6.71
CA HIS A 547 -5.00 32.15 7.92
C HIS A 547 -3.66 31.47 7.61
N ARG A 548 -3.55 30.73 6.51
CA ARG A 548 -2.36 29.98 6.12
C ARG A 548 -2.09 30.15 4.63
N LEU A 549 -0.97 30.80 4.28
CA LEU A 549 -0.59 31.00 2.87
C LEU A 549 0.09 29.77 2.26
N GLY A 550 0.47 28.78 3.06
CA GLY A 550 1.24 27.61 2.66
C GLY A 550 2.74 27.84 2.69
N TYR A 551 3.47 26.89 3.32
CA TYR A 551 4.93 26.90 3.45
C TYR A 551 5.52 25.63 2.85
N LEU A 552 6.47 25.77 1.91
CA LEU A 552 7.20 24.65 1.30
C LEU A 552 8.71 24.88 1.47
N ALA A 553 9.36 23.97 2.18
CA ALA A 553 10.81 23.92 2.26
C ALA A 553 11.36 22.74 1.45
N LEU A 554 12.28 23.02 0.52
CA LEU A 554 13.08 22.03 -0.19
C LEU A 554 14.50 22.10 0.34
N THR A 555 15.00 21.01 0.93
CA THR A 555 16.32 21.01 1.55
C THR A 555 17.20 19.89 1.01
N TYR A 556 18.52 20.14 0.99
CA TYR A 556 19.51 19.15 0.61
C TYR A 556 20.87 19.41 1.27
N ALA A 557 21.59 18.32 1.50
CA ALA A 557 22.93 18.35 2.06
C ALA A 557 24.02 18.24 0.98
N ARG A 558 25.21 18.80 1.24
CA ARG A 558 26.40 18.63 0.39
C ARG A 558 27.15 17.34 0.72
N THR A 559 27.05 16.86 1.95
CA THR A 559 27.77 15.66 2.38
C THR A 559 26.91 14.80 3.31
N MET A 560 27.25 13.52 3.35
CA MET A 560 26.73 12.58 4.34
C MET A 560 27.76 11.47 4.62
N ASP A 561 27.49 10.63 5.63
CA ASP A 561 28.29 9.42 5.87
C ASP A 561 28.23 8.48 4.66
N ALA A 562 29.39 7.97 4.22
CA ALA A 562 29.49 7.15 3.02
C ALA A 562 28.74 5.81 3.16
N ALA A 563 28.74 5.20 4.35
CA ALA A 563 28.00 3.96 4.59
C ALA A 563 26.48 4.22 4.57
N ALA A 564 26.02 5.37 5.07
CA ALA A 564 24.63 5.79 5.00
C ALA A 564 24.21 6.07 3.55
N ALA A 565 25.07 6.72 2.74
CA ALA A 565 24.82 6.93 1.32
C ALA A 565 24.67 5.60 0.57
N PHE A 566 25.53 4.65 0.83
CA PHE A 566 25.48 3.32 0.24
C PHE A 566 24.19 2.57 0.63
N ARG A 567 23.84 2.54 1.92
CA ARG A 567 22.57 1.92 2.37
C ARG A 567 21.34 2.57 1.76
N SER A 568 21.40 3.87 1.51
CA SER A 568 20.31 4.62 0.84
C SER A 568 20.32 4.52 -0.69
N GLN A 569 21.27 3.76 -1.26
CA GLN A 569 21.45 3.59 -2.71
C GLN A 569 21.73 4.92 -3.45
N ILE A 570 22.26 5.91 -2.77
CA ILE A 570 22.67 7.18 -3.37
C ILE A 570 24.01 7.00 -4.09
N ALA A 571 24.12 7.55 -5.29
CA ALA A 571 25.39 7.64 -6.00
C ALA A 571 26.06 9.00 -5.66
N PRO A 572 27.06 9.05 -4.77
CA PRO A 572 27.76 10.27 -4.47
C PRO A 572 28.61 10.70 -5.67
N VAL A 573 28.86 12.01 -5.79
CA VAL A 573 29.77 12.57 -6.81
C VAL A 573 31.21 12.12 -6.53
N ALA A 574 31.58 12.06 -5.25
CA ALA A 574 32.86 11.56 -4.79
C ALA A 574 32.74 11.01 -3.37
N VAL A 575 33.66 10.14 -2.98
CA VAL A 575 33.80 9.66 -1.60
C VAL A 575 35.24 9.96 -1.14
N VAL A 576 35.36 10.73 -0.05
CA VAL A 576 36.65 11.08 0.57
C VAL A 576 36.64 10.55 2.00
N GLY A 577 37.38 9.48 2.24
CA GLY A 577 37.36 8.78 3.51
C GLY A 577 35.96 8.21 3.82
N ARG A 578 35.34 8.67 4.91
CA ARG A 578 33.98 8.27 5.31
C ARG A 578 32.89 9.25 4.85
N VAL A 579 33.24 10.25 4.04
CA VAL A 579 32.32 11.31 3.63
C VAL A 579 31.97 11.15 2.15
N ALA A 580 30.69 10.98 1.87
CA ALA A 580 30.13 11.02 0.53
C ALA A 580 29.74 12.47 0.17
N GLN A 581 30.19 12.95 -0.99
CA GLN A 581 29.78 14.25 -1.55
C GLN A 581 28.53 14.08 -2.38
N LEU A 582 27.51 14.91 -2.11
CA LEU A 582 26.20 14.86 -2.73
C LEU A 582 26.01 16.05 -3.69
N GLN A 583 25.15 15.84 -4.67
CA GLN A 583 24.71 16.86 -5.63
C GLN A 583 23.22 17.17 -5.41
N ALA A 584 22.84 18.43 -5.57
CA ALA A 584 21.43 18.83 -5.57
C ALA A 584 20.63 18.06 -6.63
N SER A 585 19.40 17.72 -6.31
CA SER A 585 18.45 17.16 -7.27
C SER A 585 18.29 18.07 -8.49
N ARG A 586 18.38 17.49 -9.68
CA ARG A 586 18.08 18.22 -10.94
C ARG A 586 16.66 18.78 -10.97
N PHE A 587 15.73 18.17 -10.23
CA PHE A 587 14.34 18.62 -10.17
C PHE A 587 14.20 20.04 -9.63
N ILE A 588 15.12 20.48 -8.74
CA ILE A 588 15.16 21.87 -8.27
C ILE A 588 15.46 22.82 -9.45
N ALA A 589 16.46 22.48 -10.27
CA ALA A 589 16.79 23.28 -11.46
C ALA A 589 15.70 23.21 -12.54
N GLU A 590 15.01 22.09 -12.67
CA GLU A 590 13.92 21.90 -13.64
C GLU A 590 12.69 22.76 -13.33
N MET A 591 12.53 23.22 -12.10
CA MET A 591 11.46 24.13 -11.69
C MET A 591 11.78 25.62 -11.94
N ALA A 592 12.98 25.94 -12.45
CA ALA A 592 13.35 27.32 -12.79
C ALA A 592 12.46 27.87 -13.95
N PRO A 593 12.14 29.16 -13.93
CA PRO A 593 12.60 30.22 -13.02
C PRO A 593 11.74 30.39 -11.77
N HIS A 594 10.80 29.51 -11.51
CA HIS A 594 9.77 29.66 -10.45
C HIS A 594 10.22 29.20 -9.07
N ALA A 595 11.19 28.27 -9.01
CA ALA A 595 11.80 27.89 -7.74
C ALA A 595 12.77 28.98 -7.25
N PRO A 596 12.77 29.32 -5.95
CA PRO A 596 13.77 30.21 -5.38
C PRO A 596 15.19 29.64 -5.54
N VAL A 597 16.17 30.54 -5.63
CA VAL A 597 17.58 30.16 -5.62
C VAL A 597 17.95 29.58 -4.26
N ALA A 598 18.71 28.49 -4.27
CA ALA A 598 19.15 27.85 -3.05
C ALA A 598 20.07 28.76 -2.23
N VAL A 599 19.78 28.89 -0.93
CA VAL A 599 20.63 29.65 0.00
C VAL A 599 21.40 28.65 0.87
N TYR A 600 22.70 28.90 1.02
CA TYR A 600 23.62 28.03 1.72
C TYR A 600 23.66 28.32 3.22
N ASN A 601 23.53 27.27 4.03
CA ASN A 601 23.73 27.22 5.49
C ASN A 601 23.04 28.37 6.26
N THR A 602 21.82 28.69 5.87
CA THR A 602 20.99 29.68 6.58
C THR A 602 19.79 28.98 7.23
N PRO A 603 19.24 29.52 8.33
CA PRO A 603 17.99 29.02 8.91
C PRO A 603 16.85 28.94 7.90
N LEU A 604 15.92 28.03 8.14
CA LEU A 604 14.66 27.90 7.40
C LEU A 604 13.68 28.98 7.80
#